data_acda9aeb249b87f89c2f370f52db7d66
#
_entry.id   acda9aeb249b87f89c2f370f52db7d66
#
_cell.length_a   1.000
_cell.length_b   1.000
_cell.length_c   1.000
_cell.angle_alpha   90.00
_cell.angle_beta   90.00
_cell.angle_gamma   90.00
#
_symmetry.space_group_name_H-M   'P 1'
#
loop_
_entity.id
_entity.type
_entity.pdbx_description
1 polymer ?
#
loop_
_entity_poly.entity_id
_entity_poly.type
_entity_poly.pdbx_seq_one_letter_code
_entity_poly.pdbx_strand_id
1 'polypeptide(L)'
;IPADMLARMRAEVDDLVARHPDVRPELLSGAHNPWGQSAKILGSQAWLDFCRFPEIVDMVEQLIGPDIILWGSQLFCKPAGHGMAVPWHQDGQYWPIDPLATVTVRIAVDDSLPENGCMRYIPGSHKPRSVVAHEFVEASNVAIRQQVAQLDESLAKDDALYAGQISIHDVYLIHGSSENRS
;
A
#
# COMPACT_ATOMS: atom_id res chain seq x y z
N ILE A 1 -2.09 16.08 -1.08
CA ILE A 1 -3.48 15.99 -0.59
C ILE A 1 -3.83 17.28 0.15
N PRO A 2 -5.00 17.92 -0.07
CA PRO A 2 -5.46 19.08 0.70
C PRO A 2 -5.50 18.80 2.21
N ALA A 3 -5.20 19.81 3.02
CA ALA A 3 -5.06 19.65 4.47
C ALA A 3 -6.36 19.19 5.17
N ASP A 4 -7.50 19.68 4.72
CA ASP A 4 -8.82 19.28 5.23
C ASP A 4 -9.16 17.83 4.89
N MET A 5 -8.83 17.38 3.67
CA MET A 5 -8.96 15.99 3.27
C MET A 5 -8.03 15.10 4.08
N LEU A 6 -6.78 15.49 4.29
CA LEU A 6 -5.82 14.74 5.10
C LEU A 6 -6.31 14.58 6.55
N ALA A 7 -6.88 15.64 7.14
CA ALA A 7 -7.46 15.58 8.48
C ALA A 7 -8.64 14.59 8.54
N ARG A 8 -9.50 14.57 7.51
CA ARG A 8 -10.59 13.59 7.39
C ARG A 8 -10.06 12.16 7.22
N MET A 9 -9.00 11.97 6.42
CA MET A 9 -8.38 10.65 6.26
C MET A 9 -7.84 10.12 7.58
N ARG A 10 -7.19 10.95 8.40
CA ARG A 10 -6.71 10.56 9.74
C ARG A 10 -7.85 10.10 10.64
N ALA A 11 -8.92 10.88 10.70
CA ALA A 11 -10.10 10.52 11.49
C ALA A 11 -10.74 9.19 11.03
N GLU A 12 -10.79 8.94 9.73
CA GLU A 12 -11.29 7.67 9.18
C GLU A 12 -10.36 6.48 9.46
N VAL A 13 -9.03 6.69 9.48
CA VAL A 13 -8.07 5.67 9.89
C VAL A 13 -8.29 5.30 11.36
N ASP A 14 -8.38 6.29 12.24
CA ASP A 14 -8.62 6.09 13.68
C ASP A 14 -9.94 5.34 13.92
N ASP A 15 -11.01 5.72 13.22
CA ASP A 15 -12.31 5.04 13.30
C ASP A 15 -12.24 3.59 12.80
N LEU A 16 -11.58 3.34 11.66
CA LEU A 16 -11.40 1.99 11.13
C LEU A 16 -10.62 1.09 12.10
N VAL A 17 -9.55 1.59 12.67
CA VAL A 17 -8.76 0.86 13.69
C VAL A 17 -9.61 0.56 14.92
N ALA A 18 -10.34 1.55 15.41
CA ALA A 18 -11.20 1.41 16.61
C ALA A 18 -12.35 0.41 16.41
N ARG A 19 -12.95 0.36 15.21
CA ARG A 19 -14.05 -0.56 14.89
C ARG A 19 -13.59 -2.00 14.65
N HIS A 20 -12.30 -2.23 14.42
CA HIS A 20 -11.78 -3.56 14.09
C HIS A 20 -10.59 -3.95 15.00
N PRO A 21 -10.81 -4.01 16.33
CA PRO A 21 -9.74 -4.25 17.31
C PRO A 21 -9.09 -5.64 17.17
N ASP A 22 -9.77 -6.59 16.53
CA ASP A 22 -9.27 -7.95 16.30
C ASP A 22 -8.44 -8.09 15.02
N VAL A 23 -8.31 -7.01 14.25
CA VAL A 23 -7.50 -6.97 13.03
C VAL A 23 -6.27 -6.09 13.27
N ARG A 24 -5.09 -6.61 12.96
CA ARG A 24 -3.89 -5.79 13.07
C ARG A 24 -3.98 -4.57 12.15
N PRO A 25 -3.59 -3.38 12.63
CA PRO A 25 -3.72 -2.14 11.85
C PRO A 25 -2.98 -2.16 10.50
N GLU A 26 -1.94 -2.98 10.37
CA GLU A 26 -1.20 -3.16 9.11
C GLU A 26 -1.96 -4.02 8.08
N LEU A 27 -3.04 -4.69 8.49
CA LEU A 27 -3.77 -5.66 7.66
C LEU A 27 -5.20 -5.21 7.33
N LEU A 28 -5.52 -3.93 7.51
CA LEU A 28 -6.84 -3.36 7.21
C LEU A 28 -7.01 -3.23 5.68
N SER A 29 -7.55 -4.28 5.06
CA SER A 29 -7.76 -4.38 3.62
C SER A 29 -9.24 -4.24 3.26
N GLY A 30 -9.56 -3.53 2.17
CA GLY A 30 -10.94 -3.32 1.72
C GLY A 30 -11.62 -2.11 2.35
N ALA A 31 -10.86 -1.15 2.88
CA ALA A 31 -11.38 0.07 3.51
C ALA A 31 -12.38 0.86 2.62
N HIS A 32 -12.24 0.77 1.30
CA HIS A 32 -13.12 1.38 0.30
C HIS A 32 -14.49 0.69 0.13
N ASN A 33 -14.74 -0.42 0.82
CA ASN A 33 -15.97 -1.19 0.63
C ASN A 33 -16.97 -0.95 1.80
N PRO A 34 -17.95 -0.04 1.65
CA PRO A 34 -18.95 0.23 2.69
C PRO A 34 -20.13 -0.76 2.67
N TRP A 35 -20.24 -1.64 1.68
CA TRP A 35 -21.40 -2.50 1.48
C TRP A 35 -21.26 -3.91 2.05
N GLY A 36 -20.06 -4.30 2.45
CA GLY A 36 -19.82 -5.64 2.96
C GLY A 36 -18.46 -5.80 3.59
N GLN A 37 -18.26 -6.92 4.25
CA GLN A 37 -16.97 -7.24 4.87
C GLN A 37 -16.00 -7.81 3.83
N SER A 38 -14.85 -7.19 3.71
CA SER A 38 -13.69 -7.70 2.99
C SER A 38 -12.54 -7.87 3.98
N ALA A 39 -11.87 -9.03 3.95
CA ALA A 39 -10.77 -9.31 4.87
C ALA A 39 -11.09 -9.03 6.36
N LYS A 40 -12.31 -9.32 6.80
CA LYS A 40 -12.86 -9.12 8.16
C LYS A 40 -13.12 -7.65 8.54
N ILE A 41 -12.99 -6.70 7.65
CA ILE A 41 -13.33 -5.31 7.94
C ILE A 41 -14.55 -4.84 7.13
N LEU A 42 -15.31 -3.93 7.72
CA LEU A 42 -16.31 -3.12 7.05
C LEU A 42 -15.69 -1.75 6.76
N GLY A 43 -15.54 -1.41 5.49
CA GLY A 43 -15.02 -0.13 5.07
C GLY A 43 -15.99 1.03 5.28
N SER A 44 -15.70 2.18 4.70
CA SER A 44 -16.55 3.37 4.80
C SER A 44 -16.77 4.04 3.43
N GLN A 45 -17.89 4.78 3.33
CA GLN A 45 -18.16 5.63 2.16
C GLN A 45 -17.10 6.73 2.02
N ALA A 46 -16.66 7.31 3.14
CA ALA A 46 -15.61 8.32 3.12
C ALA A 46 -14.29 7.78 2.52
N TRP A 47 -13.94 6.53 2.86
CA TRP A 47 -12.74 5.90 2.29
C TRP A 47 -12.88 5.64 0.79
N LEU A 48 -14.07 5.24 0.32
CA LEU A 48 -14.36 5.13 -1.10
C LEU A 48 -14.24 6.48 -1.82
N ASP A 49 -14.74 7.55 -1.20
CA ASP A 49 -14.66 8.90 -1.76
C ASP A 49 -13.20 9.39 -1.86
N PHE A 50 -12.33 9.06 -0.88
CA PHE A 50 -10.89 9.34 -0.97
C PHE A 50 -10.23 8.62 -2.15
N CYS A 51 -10.59 7.35 -2.40
CA CYS A 51 -10.08 6.60 -3.55
C CYS A 51 -10.55 7.18 -4.90
N ARG A 52 -11.63 7.96 -4.90
CA ARG A 52 -12.22 8.60 -6.08
C ARG A 52 -11.87 10.08 -6.20
N PHE A 53 -10.94 10.58 -5.40
CA PHE A 53 -10.54 11.98 -5.43
C PHE A 53 -10.06 12.35 -6.85
N PRO A 54 -10.68 13.36 -7.50
CA PRO A 54 -10.48 13.61 -8.93
C PRO A 54 -9.00 13.75 -9.32
N GLU A 55 -8.23 14.49 -8.54
CA GLU A 55 -6.81 14.73 -8.84
C GLU A 55 -5.97 13.45 -8.78
N ILE A 56 -6.35 12.46 -7.96
CA ILE A 56 -5.71 11.15 -7.93
C ILE A 56 -6.12 10.35 -9.17
N VAL A 57 -7.42 10.35 -9.49
CA VAL A 57 -7.94 9.63 -10.66
C VAL A 57 -7.34 10.18 -11.95
N ASP A 58 -7.22 11.49 -12.09
CA ASP A 58 -6.60 12.15 -13.25
C ASP A 58 -5.11 11.75 -13.41
N MET A 59 -4.37 11.59 -12.31
CA MET A 59 -2.99 11.09 -12.37
C MET A 59 -2.94 9.62 -12.81
N VAL A 60 -3.84 8.79 -12.31
CA VAL A 60 -3.92 7.37 -12.68
C VAL A 60 -4.32 7.23 -14.16
N GLU A 61 -5.27 8.04 -14.64
CA GLU A 61 -5.69 8.06 -16.04
C GLU A 61 -4.52 8.34 -17.00
N GLN A 62 -3.65 9.28 -16.63
CA GLN A 62 -2.44 9.59 -17.42
C GLN A 62 -1.45 8.42 -17.50
N LEU A 63 -1.49 7.48 -16.55
CA LEU A 63 -0.56 6.35 -16.50
C LEU A 63 -1.10 5.09 -17.17
N ILE A 64 -2.40 4.78 -16.98
CA ILE A 64 -2.99 3.51 -17.44
C ILE A 64 -4.22 3.70 -18.36
N GLY A 65 -4.58 4.94 -18.70
CA GLY A 65 -5.72 5.24 -19.56
C GLY A 65 -7.03 5.45 -18.79
N PRO A 66 -8.12 5.83 -19.51
CA PRO A 66 -9.37 6.29 -18.89
C PRO A 66 -10.26 5.17 -18.32
N ASP A 67 -10.07 3.94 -18.73
CA ASP A 67 -10.88 2.80 -18.29
C ASP A 67 -10.33 2.24 -16.98
N ILE A 68 -10.67 2.89 -15.86
CA ILE A 68 -10.12 2.64 -14.55
C ILE A 68 -11.10 1.87 -13.67
N ILE A 69 -10.60 0.83 -12.99
CA ILE A 69 -11.33 0.10 -11.95
C ILE A 69 -10.53 0.21 -10.65
N LEU A 70 -11.19 0.57 -9.55
CA LEU A 70 -10.62 0.47 -8.21
C LEU A 70 -10.58 -1.01 -7.80
N TRP A 71 -9.42 -1.62 -7.85
CA TRP A 71 -9.20 -3.01 -7.46
C TRP A 71 -9.27 -3.22 -5.94
N GLY A 72 -8.64 -2.34 -5.19
CA GLY A 72 -8.60 -2.46 -3.74
C GLY A 72 -8.02 -1.25 -3.04
N SER A 73 -8.14 -1.22 -1.73
CA SER A 73 -7.42 -0.29 -0.86
C SER A 73 -6.97 -1.01 0.40
N GLN A 74 -5.82 -0.64 0.92
CA GLN A 74 -5.25 -1.21 2.13
C GLN A 74 -4.60 -0.12 2.97
N LEU A 75 -4.76 -0.23 4.29
CA LEU A 75 -4.06 0.59 5.25
C LEU A 75 -2.87 -0.18 5.81
N PHE A 76 -1.71 0.45 5.82
CA PHE A 76 -0.49 -0.04 6.45
C PHE A 76 -0.17 0.81 7.67
N CYS A 77 -1.00 0.73 8.70
CA CYS A 77 -0.79 1.46 9.95
C CYS A 77 0.18 0.68 10.82
N LYS A 78 1.46 1.02 10.78
CA LYS A 78 2.52 0.33 11.51
C LYS A 78 2.67 0.88 12.93
N PRO A 79 2.25 0.15 13.99
CA PRO A 79 2.44 0.60 15.37
C PRO A 79 3.93 0.80 15.70
N ALA A 80 4.21 1.77 16.57
CA ALA A 80 5.56 2.04 17.07
C ALA A 80 6.17 0.80 17.75
N GLY A 81 7.44 0.56 17.51
CA GLY A 81 8.24 -0.50 18.14
C GLY A 81 7.94 -1.94 17.68
N HIS A 82 6.81 -2.21 17.03
CA HIS A 82 6.43 -3.59 16.63
C HIS A 82 5.61 -3.68 15.32
N GLY A 83 5.57 -2.61 14.53
CA GLY A 83 4.93 -2.62 13.21
C GLY A 83 5.58 -3.63 12.27
N MET A 84 4.76 -4.37 11.53
CA MET A 84 5.21 -5.48 10.66
C MET A 84 6.09 -4.99 9.52
N ALA A 85 7.09 -5.78 9.15
CA ALA A 85 7.76 -5.65 7.87
C ALA A 85 6.83 -6.09 6.73
N VAL A 86 7.04 -5.51 5.55
CA VAL A 86 6.48 -6.02 4.29
C VAL A 86 7.64 -6.55 3.47
N PRO A 87 7.79 -7.87 3.31
CA PRO A 87 8.84 -8.47 2.49
C PRO A 87 8.88 -7.91 1.07
N TRP A 88 10.05 -7.94 0.46
CA TRP A 88 10.25 -7.50 -0.92
C TRP A 88 9.37 -8.30 -1.88
N HIS A 89 8.49 -7.63 -2.62
CA HIS A 89 7.54 -8.28 -3.51
C HIS A 89 7.20 -7.41 -4.72
N GLN A 90 6.45 -7.96 -5.63
CA GLN A 90 5.74 -7.27 -6.70
C GLN A 90 4.25 -7.49 -6.48
N ASP A 91 3.43 -6.44 -6.58
CA ASP A 91 1.98 -6.54 -6.46
C ASP A 91 1.40 -7.54 -7.46
N GLY A 92 1.98 -7.61 -8.66
CA GLY A 92 1.58 -8.52 -9.72
C GLY A 92 1.67 -10.01 -9.37
N GLN A 93 2.40 -10.38 -8.32
CA GLN A 93 2.42 -11.74 -7.81
C GLN A 93 1.06 -12.18 -7.21
N TYR A 94 0.30 -11.21 -6.70
CA TYR A 94 -0.93 -11.48 -5.94
C TYR A 94 -2.21 -11.23 -6.72
N TRP A 95 -2.15 -10.48 -7.82
CA TRP A 95 -3.36 -10.01 -8.50
C TRP A 95 -3.62 -10.75 -9.80
N PRO A 96 -4.72 -11.54 -9.88
CA PRO A 96 -5.11 -12.29 -11.07
C PRO A 96 -5.81 -11.38 -12.09
N ILE A 97 -5.11 -10.36 -12.58
CA ILE A 97 -5.61 -9.35 -13.52
C ILE A 97 -4.92 -9.56 -14.87
N ASP A 98 -5.67 -9.55 -15.95
CA ASP A 98 -5.16 -9.67 -17.31
C ASP A 98 -5.85 -8.64 -18.24
N PRO A 99 -5.12 -7.75 -18.93
CA PRO A 99 -3.68 -7.54 -18.79
C PRO A 99 -3.30 -6.97 -17.41
N LEU A 100 -2.08 -7.28 -16.95
CA LEU A 100 -1.57 -6.76 -15.68
C LEU A 100 -1.13 -5.30 -15.85
N ALA A 101 -2.11 -4.42 -16.04
CA ALA A 101 -1.97 -2.98 -16.27
C ALA A 101 -2.52 -2.22 -15.05
N THR A 102 -1.76 -2.20 -13.98
CA THR A 102 -2.21 -1.67 -12.68
C THR A 102 -1.14 -0.78 -12.07
N VAL A 103 -1.58 0.25 -11.37
CA VAL A 103 -0.74 1.11 -10.54
C VAL A 103 -1.30 1.17 -9.12
N THR A 104 -0.41 1.29 -8.15
CA THR A 104 -0.76 1.53 -6.75
C THR A 104 -0.47 2.97 -6.40
N VAL A 105 -1.49 3.67 -5.89
CA VAL A 105 -1.36 5.02 -5.32
C VAL A 105 -1.18 4.89 -3.83
N ARG A 106 -0.01 5.29 -3.34
CA ARG A 106 0.31 5.33 -1.92
C ARG A 106 0.16 6.76 -1.40
N ILE A 107 -0.61 6.94 -0.35
CA ILE A 107 -0.85 8.24 0.30
C ILE A 107 -0.27 8.17 1.71
N ALA A 108 0.61 9.10 2.05
CA ALA A 108 1.11 9.25 3.41
C ALA A 108 0.07 10.04 4.25
N VAL A 109 -0.70 9.33 5.06
CA VAL A 109 -1.64 9.96 6.00
C VAL A 109 -0.88 10.61 7.16
N ASP A 110 0.17 9.97 7.63
CA ASP A 110 1.20 10.49 8.53
C ASP A 110 2.56 10.46 7.85
N ASP A 111 3.56 11.10 8.43
CA ASP A 111 4.93 11.02 7.92
C ASP A 111 5.38 9.57 7.84
N SER A 112 5.84 9.16 6.66
CA SER A 112 6.33 7.82 6.37
C SER A 112 7.80 7.91 6.02
N LEU A 113 8.64 7.71 7.02
CA LEU A 113 10.08 7.96 6.99
C LEU A 113 10.85 6.65 7.27
N PRO A 114 12.16 6.58 7.03
CA PRO A 114 12.94 5.37 7.25
C PRO A 114 12.83 4.81 8.68
N GLU A 115 12.78 5.67 9.69
CA GLU A 115 12.70 5.30 11.11
C GLU A 115 11.38 4.63 11.48
N ASN A 116 10.27 4.93 10.79
CA ASN A 116 8.97 4.30 11.05
C ASN A 116 8.57 3.28 9.98
N GLY A 117 9.53 2.86 9.15
CA GLY A 117 9.35 1.78 8.19
C GLY A 117 8.62 2.20 6.91
N CYS A 118 9.04 3.31 6.29
CA CYS A 118 8.54 3.73 4.99
C CYS A 118 8.76 2.65 3.92
N MET A 119 8.06 2.77 2.81
CA MET A 119 8.28 1.90 1.67
C MET A 119 9.70 2.09 1.13
N ARG A 120 10.29 0.98 0.68
CA ARG A 120 11.54 0.94 -0.07
C ARG A 120 11.29 0.26 -1.42
N TYR A 121 12.03 0.62 -2.42
CA TYR A 121 11.84 0.07 -3.77
C TYR A 121 13.17 -0.10 -4.50
N ILE A 122 13.19 -0.97 -5.52
CA ILE A 122 14.34 -1.16 -6.41
C ILE A 122 14.11 -0.35 -7.70
N PRO A 123 14.86 0.73 -7.93
CA PRO A 123 14.70 1.57 -9.10
C PRO A 123 14.82 0.79 -10.41
N GLY A 124 13.84 0.93 -11.29
CA GLY A 124 13.85 0.31 -12.62
C GLY A 124 13.45 -1.16 -12.67
N SER A 125 13.15 -1.82 -11.55
CA SER A 125 12.75 -3.23 -11.49
C SER A 125 11.43 -3.54 -12.22
N HIS A 126 10.58 -2.53 -12.43
CA HIS A 126 9.34 -2.63 -13.22
C HIS A 126 9.57 -2.72 -14.74
N LYS A 127 10.73 -2.26 -15.25
CA LYS A 127 10.97 -2.13 -16.71
C LYS A 127 10.85 -3.42 -17.51
N PRO A 128 11.26 -4.60 -16.99
CA PRO A 128 11.08 -5.87 -17.71
C PRO A 128 9.61 -6.28 -17.88
N ARG A 129 8.66 -5.65 -17.14
CA ARG A 129 7.21 -5.96 -17.15
C ARG A 129 6.94 -7.45 -16.97
N SER A 130 7.60 -8.05 -16.00
CA SER A 130 7.45 -9.45 -15.65
C SER A 130 7.51 -9.62 -14.13
N VAL A 131 6.74 -10.57 -13.64
CA VAL A 131 6.81 -11.00 -12.24
C VAL A 131 7.98 -11.98 -12.10
N VAL A 132 8.91 -11.69 -11.19
CA VAL A 132 10.05 -12.55 -10.89
C VAL A 132 9.65 -13.67 -9.92
N ALA A 133 10.54 -14.64 -9.73
CA ALA A 133 10.29 -15.74 -8.79
C ALA A 133 10.16 -15.23 -7.35
N HIS A 134 9.13 -15.72 -6.66
CA HIS A 134 8.91 -15.48 -5.24
C HIS A 134 9.02 -16.79 -4.46
N GLU A 135 9.43 -16.72 -3.21
CA GLU A 135 9.53 -17.83 -2.28
C GLU A 135 8.72 -17.55 -1.02
N PHE A 136 8.39 -18.60 -0.27
CA PHE A 136 7.64 -18.47 0.97
C PHE A 136 8.51 -17.96 2.12
N VAL A 137 7.95 -17.08 2.96
CA VAL A 137 8.60 -16.50 4.15
C VAL A 137 8.01 -17.11 5.41
N GLU A 138 8.84 -17.77 6.22
CA GLU A 138 8.43 -18.35 7.49
C GLU A 138 8.40 -17.35 8.67
N ALA A 139 8.92 -16.14 8.49
CA ALA A 139 8.95 -15.11 9.54
C ALA A 139 7.54 -14.80 10.07
N SER A 140 7.43 -14.57 11.38
CA SER A 140 6.14 -14.36 12.05
C SER A 140 5.65 -12.90 12.02
N ASN A 141 6.56 -11.91 11.96
CA ASN A 141 6.21 -10.48 11.98
C ASN A 141 6.27 -9.85 10.59
N VAL A 142 5.53 -10.44 9.64
CA VAL A 142 5.44 -9.96 8.26
C VAL A 142 4.01 -9.84 7.79
N ALA A 143 3.72 -8.81 7.01
CA ALA A 143 2.37 -8.55 6.50
C ALA A 143 1.95 -9.50 5.37
N ILE A 144 2.91 -10.00 4.61
CA ILE A 144 2.70 -10.97 3.52
C ILE A 144 3.67 -12.15 3.66
N ARG A 145 3.33 -13.29 3.06
CA ARG A 145 4.04 -14.56 3.24
C ARG A 145 4.92 -14.98 2.06
N GLN A 146 5.16 -14.10 1.11
CA GLN A 146 6.03 -14.33 -0.04
C GLN A 146 7.00 -13.17 -0.21
N GLN A 147 8.20 -13.47 -0.70
CA GLN A 147 9.21 -12.49 -1.05
C GLN A 147 9.88 -12.83 -2.37
N VAL A 148 10.49 -11.86 -3.01
CA VAL A 148 11.36 -12.07 -4.17
C VAL A 148 12.52 -12.98 -3.77
N ALA A 149 12.71 -14.09 -4.51
CA ALA A 149 13.68 -15.14 -4.15
C ALA A 149 15.14 -14.67 -4.22
N GLN A 150 15.46 -13.72 -5.10
CA GLN A 150 16.81 -13.18 -5.26
C GLN A 150 16.75 -11.67 -5.45
N LEU A 151 17.36 -10.93 -4.55
CA LEU A 151 17.35 -9.47 -4.56
C LEU A 151 18.69 -8.90 -4.08
N ASP A 152 19.22 -7.93 -4.80
CA ASP A 152 20.32 -7.07 -4.31
C ASP A 152 19.71 -5.84 -3.60
N GLU A 153 19.58 -5.93 -2.30
CA GLU A 153 19.02 -4.85 -1.47
C GLU A 153 19.91 -3.59 -1.42
N SER A 154 21.18 -3.67 -1.84
CA SER A 154 22.06 -2.49 -1.90
C SER A 154 21.58 -1.43 -2.91
N LEU A 155 20.74 -1.85 -3.87
CA LEU A 155 20.13 -0.98 -4.87
C LEU A 155 18.89 -0.25 -4.36
N ALA A 156 18.38 -0.62 -3.20
CA ALA A 156 17.13 -0.09 -2.67
C ALA A 156 17.20 1.41 -2.36
N LYS A 157 16.08 2.08 -2.59
CA LYS A 157 15.85 3.48 -2.23
C LYS A 157 14.64 3.57 -1.31
N ASP A 158 14.68 4.54 -0.40
CA ASP A 158 13.55 4.84 0.47
C ASP A 158 12.54 5.73 -0.27
N ASP A 159 11.26 5.38 -0.17
CA ASP A 159 10.11 6.21 -0.60
C ASP A 159 9.60 6.99 0.62
N ALA A 160 10.45 7.90 1.10
CA ALA A 160 10.10 8.75 2.24
C ALA A 160 9.10 9.82 1.82
N LEU A 161 7.96 9.87 2.49
CA LEU A 161 6.87 10.82 2.24
C LEU A 161 6.49 11.53 3.53
N TYR A 162 6.33 12.85 3.45
CA TYR A 162 5.66 13.62 4.50
C TYR A 162 4.13 13.50 4.35
N ALA A 163 3.43 13.72 5.45
CA ALA A 163 1.97 13.66 5.50
C ALA A 163 1.33 14.51 4.38
N GLY A 164 0.39 13.93 3.65
CA GLY A 164 -0.27 14.53 2.49
C GLY A 164 0.47 14.36 1.16
N GLN A 165 1.69 13.83 1.15
CA GLN A 165 2.37 13.47 -0.09
C GLN A 165 1.90 12.10 -0.60
N ILE A 166 2.06 11.89 -1.89
CA ILE A 166 1.72 10.63 -2.56
C ILE A 166 2.90 10.13 -3.38
N SER A 167 2.97 8.82 -3.56
CA SER A 167 3.77 8.17 -4.61
C SER A 167 2.89 7.21 -5.40
N ILE A 168 3.26 6.97 -6.67
CA ILE A 168 2.55 6.02 -7.54
C ILE A 168 3.58 5.06 -8.09
N HIS A 169 3.29 3.76 -8.02
CA HIS A 169 4.18 2.75 -8.55
C HIS A 169 3.45 1.71 -9.40
N ASP A 170 4.20 1.18 -10.36
CA ASP A 170 3.76 0.13 -11.28
C ASP A 170 3.68 -1.22 -10.55
N VAL A 171 2.76 -2.06 -10.96
CA VAL A 171 2.51 -3.41 -10.43
C VAL A 171 3.73 -4.35 -10.47
N TYR A 172 4.68 -4.08 -11.37
CA TYR A 172 5.93 -4.83 -11.48
C TYR A 172 7.09 -4.25 -10.66
N LEU A 173 6.89 -3.13 -9.95
CA LEU A 173 7.95 -2.56 -9.11
C LEU A 173 8.23 -3.48 -7.93
N ILE A 174 9.49 -3.89 -7.76
CA ILE A 174 9.91 -4.61 -6.55
C ILE A 174 9.99 -3.60 -5.42
N HIS A 175 9.20 -3.84 -4.37
CA HIS A 175 9.14 -2.97 -3.20
C HIS A 175 8.87 -3.77 -1.92
N GLY A 176 9.06 -3.13 -0.80
CA GLY A 176 8.87 -3.70 0.52
C GLY A 176 8.99 -2.62 1.59
N SER A 177 8.99 -2.97 2.85
CA SER A 177 9.26 -2.00 3.93
C SER A 177 9.78 -2.69 5.17
N SER A 178 10.65 -2.01 5.91
CA SER A 178 11.15 -2.47 7.20
C SER A 178 10.06 -2.39 8.28
N GLU A 179 10.31 -3.00 9.43
CA GLU A 179 9.50 -2.80 10.63
C GLU A 179 9.51 -1.33 11.07
N ASN A 180 8.44 -0.91 11.74
CA ASN A 180 8.47 0.35 12.49
C ASN A 180 9.19 0.13 13.81
N ARG A 181 10.31 0.83 14.00
CA ARG A 181 11.17 0.76 15.21
C ARG A 181 11.20 2.06 16.00
N SER A 182 10.39 3.06 15.58
CA SER A 182 10.33 4.36 16.26
C SER A 182 9.64 4.29 17.62
#